data_6fd746b7073361f75a8e351994a04e29
#
_entry.id   6fd746b7073361f75a8e351994a04e29
#
_cell.length_a   1.000
_cell.length_b   1.000
_cell.length_c   1.000
_cell.angle_alpha   90.00
_cell.angle_beta   90.00
_cell.angle_gamma   90.00
#
_symmetry.space_group_name_H-M   'P 1'
#
loop_
_entity.id
_entity.type
_entity.pdbx_description
1 polymer ?
#
loop_
_entity_poly.entity_id
_entity_poly.type
_entity_poly.pdbx_seq_one_letter_code
_entity_poly.pdbx_strand_id
1 'polypeptide(L)'
;MQVTAESKFIGLGVAGNFAGHLEQAGEASDFVAVVVRDTSAPKALFPFYVPGHPGQLGVFPLSGDAIFLPEAAVSGDEKVQIEPEVALWCELEYAGEQVVAIH
;
A
#
# COMPACT_ATOMS: atom_id res chain seq x y z
N MET A 1 6.24 -9.63 -22.57
CA MET A 1 6.81 -9.15 -21.28
C MET A 1 7.75 -10.21 -20.73
N GLN A 2 8.93 -9.81 -20.34
CA GLN A 2 9.83 -10.69 -19.61
C GLN A 2 9.48 -10.62 -18.12
N VAL A 3 9.28 -11.78 -17.47
CA VAL A 3 8.98 -11.84 -16.04
C VAL A 3 10.26 -11.57 -15.25
N THR A 4 10.36 -10.39 -14.66
CA THR A 4 11.47 -9.99 -13.79
C THR A 4 11.13 -10.29 -12.33
N ALA A 5 12.08 -10.08 -11.41
CA ALA A 5 11.80 -10.21 -9.98
C ALA A 5 10.69 -9.26 -9.52
N GLU A 6 10.71 -8.01 -10.03
CA GLU A 6 9.69 -7.02 -9.71
C GLU A 6 8.30 -7.40 -10.24
N SER A 7 8.23 -8.03 -11.42
CA SER A 7 6.95 -8.40 -12.03
C SER A 7 6.29 -9.64 -11.41
N LYS A 8 6.99 -10.34 -10.51
CA LYS A 8 6.46 -11.53 -9.83
C LYS A 8 5.58 -11.22 -8.63
N PHE A 9 5.56 -9.99 -8.16
CA PHE A 9 4.90 -9.64 -6.92
C PHE A 9 3.94 -8.47 -7.08
N ILE A 10 2.89 -8.49 -6.26
CA ILE A 10 2.03 -7.34 -6.01
C ILE A 10 2.13 -6.97 -4.53
N GLY A 11 2.20 -5.68 -4.23
CA GLY A 11 2.20 -5.19 -2.87
C GLY A 11 0.81 -4.70 -2.47
N LEU A 12 0.27 -5.23 -1.38
CA LEU A 12 -1.04 -4.85 -0.84
C LEU A 12 -0.87 -4.29 0.57
N GLY A 13 -1.38 -3.09 0.79
CA GLY A 13 -1.50 -2.50 2.11
C GLY A 13 -2.84 -2.84 2.76
N VAL A 14 -2.88 -2.75 4.08
CA VAL A 14 -4.07 -3.05 4.88
C VAL A 14 -4.54 -1.76 5.53
N ALA A 15 -5.68 -1.22 5.09
CA ALA A 15 -6.26 -0.01 5.67
C ALA A 15 -6.87 -0.32 7.04
N GLY A 16 -6.41 0.40 8.08
CA GLY A 16 -6.86 0.18 9.45
C GLY A 16 -6.31 -1.12 10.02
N ASN A 17 -4.98 -1.26 10.08
CA ASN A 17 -4.28 -2.46 10.55
C ASN A 17 -4.66 -2.90 11.97
N PHE A 18 -5.09 -1.95 12.80
CA PHE A 18 -5.48 -2.19 14.19
C PHE A 18 -6.58 -1.20 14.59
N ALA A 19 -7.28 -1.51 15.69
CA ALA A 19 -8.35 -0.65 16.21
C ALA A 19 -7.81 0.76 16.50
N GLY A 20 -8.49 1.78 15.97
CA GLY A 20 -8.10 3.18 16.13
C GLY A 20 -7.02 3.68 15.17
N HIS A 21 -6.50 2.84 14.29
CA HIS A 21 -5.45 3.24 13.34
C HIS A 21 -5.90 4.37 12.40
N LEU A 22 -7.10 4.25 11.82
CA LEU A 22 -7.62 5.26 10.90
C LEU A 22 -7.88 6.58 11.60
N GLU A 23 -8.35 6.56 12.84
CA GLU A 23 -8.55 7.75 13.67
C GLU A 23 -7.21 8.42 13.98
N GLN A 24 -6.18 7.67 14.31
CA GLN A 24 -4.84 8.20 14.57
C GLN A 24 -4.22 8.84 13.32
N ALA A 25 -4.43 8.24 12.15
CA ALA A 25 -3.95 8.77 10.89
C ALA A 25 -4.82 9.91 10.33
N GLY A 26 -6.02 10.16 10.91
CA GLY A 26 -6.97 11.15 10.41
C GLY A 26 -7.73 10.69 9.17
N GLU A 27 -7.79 9.40 8.93
CA GLU A 27 -8.39 8.79 7.72
C GLU A 27 -9.74 8.13 7.98
N ALA A 28 -10.24 8.13 9.22
CA ALA A 28 -11.48 7.42 9.57
C ALA A 28 -12.68 7.84 8.72
N SER A 29 -12.78 9.12 8.34
CA SER A 29 -13.86 9.64 7.50
C SER A 29 -13.86 9.07 6.08
N ASP A 30 -12.69 8.69 5.56
CA ASP A 30 -12.54 8.13 4.21
C ASP A 30 -13.16 6.72 4.10
N PHE A 31 -13.31 6.05 5.25
CA PHE A 31 -13.79 4.66 5.34
C PHE A 31 -15.14 4.53 6.04
N VAL A 32 -15.85 5.62 6.29
CA VAL A 32 -17.12 5.60 7.04
C VAL A 32 -18.20 4.73 6.38
N ALA A 33 -18.18 4.62 5.05
CA ALA A 33 -19.12 3.81 4.28
C ALA A 33 -18.71 2.34 4.15
N VAL A 34 -17.52 1.96 4.61
CA VAL A 34 -17.03 0.59 4.53
C VAL A 34 -17.66 -0.25 5.62
N VAL A 35 -18.37 -1.32 5.22
CA VAL A 35 -19.02 -2.26 6.15
C VAL A 35 -18.14 -3.48 6.33
N VAL A 36 -17.79 -3.79 7.58
CA VAL A 36 -17.05 -4.97 7.97
C VAL A 36 -17.83 -5.79 8.99
N ARG A 37 -17.60 -7.10 9.04
CA ARG A 37 -18.26 -7.99 10.01
C ARG A 37 -17.83 -7.74 11.44
N ASP A 38 -16.57 -7.41 11.62
CA ASP A 38 -15.96 -7.09 12.91
C ASP A 38 -15.47 -5.65 12.84
N THR A 39 -15.97 -4.78 13.73
CA THR A 39 -15.60 -3.37 13.76
C THR A 39 -14.14 -3.11 14.12
N SER A 40 -13.46 -4.07 14.74
CA SER A 40 -12.02 -4.02 15.02
C SER A 40 -11.16 -4.49 13.86
N ALA A 41 -11.75 -5.12 12.84
CA ALA A 41 -11.04 -5.63 11.68
C ALA A 41 -10.57 -4.50 10.76
N PRO A 42 -9.53 -4.74 9.96
CA PRO A 42 -9.14 -3.83 8.89
C PRO A 42 -10.28 -3.52 7.93
N LYS A 43 -10.31 -2.31 7.40
CA LYS A 43 -11.41 -1.82 6.56
C LYS A 43 -11.28 -2.24 5.10
N ALA A 44 -10.06 -2.32 4.59
CA ALA A 44 -9.82 -2.61 3.18
C ALA A 44 -8.40 -3.10 2.93
N LEU A 45 -8.22 -3.72 1.78
CA LEU A 45 -6.92 -3.91 1.15
C LEU A 45 -6.79 -2.92 0.00
N PHE A 46 -5.58 -2.38 -0.19
CA PHE A 46 -5.29 -1.50 -1.29
C PHE A 46 -3.92 -1.83 -1.89
N PRO A 47 -3.75 -1.76 -3.23
CA PRO A 47 -2.45 -1.98 -3.82
C PRO A 47 -1.54 -0.77 -3.57
N PHE A 48 -0.28 -1.01 -3.23
CA PHE A 48 0.77 0.01 -3.24
C PHE A 48 1.84 -0.26 -4.31
N TYR A 49 1.89 -1.47 -4.83
CA TYR A 49 2.72 -1.83 -5.97
C TYR A 49 1.99 -2.79 -6.89
N VAL A 50 1.86 -2.42 -8.16
CA VAL A 50 1.26 -3.23 -9.22
C VAL A 50 2.24 -3.27 -10.39
N PRO A 51 2.86 -4.43 -10.68
CA PRO A 51 3.86 -4.51 -11.74
C PRO A 51 3.25 -4.18 -13.10
N GLY A 52 3.97 -3.36 -13.87
CA GLY A 52 3.52 -2.93 -15.20
C GLY A 52 2.50 -1.79 -15.21
N HIS A 53 2.06 -1.30 -14.06
CA HIS A 53 1.18 -0.14 -14.01
C HIS A 53 1.91 1.13 -14.51
N PRO A 54 1.28 1.95 -15.38
CA PRO A 54 1.96 3.09 -15.98
C PRO A 54 2.18 4.28 -15.04
N GLY A 55 1.48 4.34 -13.91
CA GLY A 55 1.58 5.41 -12.92
C GLY A 55 2.42 5.05 -11.71
N GLN A 56 2.21 5.78 -10.62
CA GLN A 56 2.97 5.64 -9.36
C GLN A 56 2.92 4.22 -8.78
N LEU A 57 1.81 3.51 -8.94
CA LEU A 57 1.69 2.13 -8.47
C LEU A 57 2.66 1.16 -9.15
N GLY A 58 3.17 1.50 -10.33
CA GLY A 58 4.15 0.67 -11.04
C GLY A 58 5.60 0.90 -10.60
N VAL A 59 5.84 1.85 -9.70
CA VAL A 59 7.18 2.11 -9.17
C VAL A 59 7.49 1.10 -8.08
N PHE A 60 8.55 0.30 -8.28
CA PHE A 60 8.95 -0.70 -7.30
C PHE A 60 9.32 -0.02 -5.97
N PRO A 61 8.84 -0.53 -4.84
CA PRO A 61 9.09 0.08 -3.54
C PRO A 61 10.58 0.16 -3.22
N LEU A 62 11.02 1.29 -2.70
CA LEU A 62 12.39 1.50 -2.27
C LEU A 62 12.67 0.79 -0.95
N SER A 63 13.92 0.40 -0.74
CA SER A 63 14.37 -0.06 0.57
C SER A 63 14.41 1.09 1.59
N GLY A 64 14.45 0.75 2.87
CA GLY A 64 14.36 1.71 3.96
C GLY A 64 15.63 2.50 4.30
N ASP A 65 16.55 2.65 3.36
CA ASP A 65 17.85 3.30 3.64
C ASP A 65 17.78 4.83 3.72
N ALA A 66 16.72 5.42 3.15
CA ALA A 66 16.58 6.87 3.13
C ALA A 66 15.10 7.27 3.10
N ILE A 67 14.80 8.39 3.73
CA ILE A 67 13.50 9.05 3.68
C ILE A 67 13.69 10.41 3.01
N PHE A 68 12.94 10.66 1.94
CA PHE A 68 12.95 11.93 1.24
C PHE A 68 11.77 12.77 1.71
N LEU A 69 12.07 13.93 2.29
CA LEU A 69 11.02 14.85 2.74
C LEU A 69 10.64 15.81 1.61
N PRO A 70 9.35 16.13 1.45
CA PRO A 70 8.94 17.18 0.54
C PRO A 70 9.46 18.56 1.03
N GLU A 71 9.65 19.48 0.11
CA GLU A 71 10.15 20.81 0.42
C GLU A 71 9.29 21.53 1.47
N ALA A 72 7.97 21.40 1.37
CA ALA A 72 7.03 21.97 2.34
C ALA A 72 7.23 21.43 3.77
N ALA A 73 7.63 20.17 3.92
CA ALA A 73 7.94 19.59 5.24
C ALA A 73 9.27 20.12 5.79
N VAL A 74 10.26 20.35 4.93
CA VAL A 74 11.56 20.91 5.31
C VAL A 74 11.43 22.37 5.77
N SER A 75 10.57 23.15 5.11
CA SER A 75 10.27 24.54 5.49
C SER A 75 9.37 24.65 6.73
N GLY A 76 8.77 23.56 7.17
CA GLY A 76 7.84 23.53 8.30
C GLY A 76 6.40 23.87 7.94
N ASP A 77 6.10 24.07 6.65
CA ASP A 77 4.74 24.40 6.19
C ASP A 77 3.85 23.15 6.11
N GLU A 78 4.44 21.97 6.09
CA GLU A 78 3.73 20.69 6.05
C GLU A 78 4.33 19.73 7.09
N LYS A 79 3.48 18.96 7.74
CA LYS A 79 3.88 17.93 8.68
C LYS A 79 3.91 16.58 7.98
N VAL A 80 4.90 15.77 8.31
CA VAL A 80 4.95 14.36 7.94
C VAL A 80 4.96 13.51 9.20
N GLN A 81 4.37 12.33 9.10
CA GLN A 81 4.35 11.36 10.20
C GLN A 81 4.74 9.98 9.68
N ILE A 82 5.30 9.16 10.55
CA ILE A 82 5.57 7.75 10.25
C ILE A 82 4.29 6.99 10.52
N GLU A 83 3.86 6.21 9.52
CA GLU A 83 2.67 5.36 9.60
C GLU A 83 3.10 3.90 9.41
N PRO A 84 3.44 3.19 10.51
CA PRO A 84 3.79 1.78 10.42
C PRO A 84 2.54 0.97 10.06
N GLU A 85 2.65 0.17 9.01
CA GLU A 85 1.53 -0.62 8.52
C GLU A 85 1.94 -2.05 8.22
N VAL A 86 0.97 -2.96 8.32
CA VAL A 86 1.13 -4.31 7.80
C VAL A 86 0.89 -4.28 6.30
N ALA A 87 1.80 -4.85 5.56
CA ALA A 87 1.66 -5.01 4.12
C ALA A 87 1.80 -6.48 3.75
N LEU A 88 1.14 -6.87 2.68
CA LEU A 88 1.22 -8.19 2.10
C LEU A 88 2.05 -8.10 0.81
N TRP A 89 3.04 -8.95 0.70
CA TRP A 89 3.83 -9.12 -0.51
C TRP A 89 3.43 -10.44 -1.13
N CYS A 90 2.59 -10.38 -2.18
CA CYS A 90 1.95 -11.55 -2.75
C CYS A 90 2.62 -11.93 -4.07
N GLU A 91 2.90 -13.22 -4.24
CA GLU A 91 3.45 -13.74 -5.48
C GLU A 91 2.35 -13.87 -6.55
N LEU A 92 2.69 -13.44 -7.77
CA LEU A 92 1.81 -13.55 -8.92
C LEU A 92 2.17 -14.79 -9.74
N GLU A 93 1.16 -15.59 -10.05
CA GLU A 93 1.28 -16.70 -10.98
C GLU A 93 0.78 -16.28 -12.36
N TYR A 94 1.59 -16.49 -13.37
CA TYR A 94 1.28 -16.10 -14.74
C TYR A 94 1.03 -17.31 -15.63
N ALA A 95 0.06 -17.18 -16.56
CA ALA A 95 -0.05 -18.00 -17.75
C ALA A 95 0.19 -17.08 -18.96
N GLY A 96 1.41 -17.18 -19.55
CA GLY A 96 1.86 -16.18 -20.52
C GLY A 96 2.04 -14.82 -19.85
N GLU A 97 1.31 -13.81 -20.32
CA GLU A 97 1.32 -12.46 -19.75
C GLU A 97 0.12 -12.18 -18.84
N GLN A 98 -0.75 -13.17 -18.65
CA GLN A 98 -1.95 -13.03 -17.84
C GLN A 98 -1.73 -13.56 -16.42
N VAL A 99 -2.09 -12.79 -15.42
CA VAL A 99 -2.12 -13.26 -14.04
C VAL A 99 -3.31 -14.19 -13.84
N VAL A 100 -3.04 -15.38 -13.33
CA VAL A 100 -4.06 -16.41 -13.10
C VAL A 100 -4.28 -16.73 -11.62
N ALA A 101 -3.32 -16.41 -10.76
CA ALA A 101 -3.46 -16.58 -9.32
C ALA A 101 -2.55 -15.61 -8.54
N ILE A 102 -2.91 -15.38 -7.28
CA ILE A 102 -2.16 -14.60 -6.30
C ILE A 102 -1.98 -15.47 -5.06
N HIS A 103 -0.75 -15.58 -4.57
CA HIS A 103 -0.38 -16.42 -3.42
C HIS A 103 0.17 -15.61 -2.26
#